data_b4d8802a1d7d5f511d8f1fcf16871b4c
#
_entry.id   b4d8802a1d7d5f511d8f1fcf16871b4c
#
_cell.length_a   1.000
_cell.length_b   1.000
_cell.length_c   1.000
_cell.angle_alpha   90.00
_cell.angle_beta   90.00
_cell.angle_gamma   90.00
#
_symmetry.space_group_name_H-M   'P 1'
#
loop_
_entity.id
_entity.type
_entity.pdbx_description
1 polymer ?
#
loop_
_entity_poly.entity_id
_entity_poly.type
_entity_poly.pdbx_seq_one_letter_code
_entity_poly.pdbx_strand_id
1 'polypeptide(L)'
;SSYRASLGFVEREGVIRNTNSRNFTTKLNITQHAFNDLLVFDLGIFGSLLKNAYLNDVQKMFYSAATFNPTFPNHKNMETGSWDQITNASQITNPLAWLEVKDDDSNAHINTHLKLVFNLSKHLMFTAFGSYTYNVIDNAQYLPTSVWAHGQAYRGERKTESLLGDFMLAYRKDFGLHQLNVLGLAEAQKMITRGFYTTATNFSTDRFGYDNLQAGAVRLWEGTGSYYEAPHLASFLGRVNYIYDGKYIATVNARADASSKVGANNKWGFFPSASVAWVLTEEEFMEGVSWVRNLKIRSGYGLSGNQDAIDSYNSLRLMKPNGVVSVNGAPTVTLGTIRNANPDLKWEVKRTFNAGIDAGFFDNRFILAVDYYNSKTDDMLYLYDVSVPPFAYNKMLANLGSMRNSGVELGIGVCLLYTSDAADEL
;
A
#
# COMPACT_ATOMS: atom_id res chain seq x y z
N SER A 1 -2.89 -32.76 -7.85
CA SER A 1 -3.31 -32.12 -6.58
C SER A 1 -2.09 -31.77 -5.75
N SER A 2 -2.11 -30.63 -5.08
CA SER A 2 -1.06 -30.25 -4.11
C SER A 2 -1.69 -29.59 -2.88
N TYR A 3 -1.10 -29.88 -1.72
CA TYR A 3 -1.52 -29.31 -0.44
C TYR A 3 -0.28 -28.79 0.29
N ARG A 4 -0.35 -27.56 0.79
CA ARG A 4 0.72 -26.99 1.59
C ARG A 4 0.12 -26.30 2.81
N ALA A 5 0.51 -26.73 4.00
CA ALA A 5 0.20 -26.05 5.25
C ALA A 5 1.49 -25.60 5.91
N SER A 6 1.52 -24.40 6.48
CA SER A 6 2.65 -23.91 7.26
C SER A 6 2.18 -23.07 8.44
N LEU A 7 2.92 -23.20 9.53
CA LEU A 7 2.78 -22.39 10.73
C LEU A 7 4.14 -21.70 10.96
N GLY A 8 4.11 -20.45 11.34
CA GLY A 8 5.30 -19.69 11.63
C GLY A 8 5.12 -18.88 12.91
N PHE A 9 6.17 -18.82 13.72
CA PHE A 9 6.25 -17.93 14.87
C PHE A 9 7.58 -17.20 14.84
N VAL A 10 7.54 -15.89 15.00
CA VAL A 10 8.73 -15.05 15.06
C VAL A 10 8.57 -14.12 16.25
N GLU A 11 9.56 -14.13 17.12
CA GLU A 11 9.69 -13.18 18.22
C GLU A 11 10.98 -12.38 18.05
N ARG A 12 10.90 -11.08 18.27
CA ARG A 12 12.01 -10.15 18.21
C ARG A 12 11.97 -9.24 19.42
N GLU A 13 13.08 -9.11 20.09
CA GLU A 13 13.27 -8.13 21.16
C GLU A 13 13.99 -6.91 20.59
N GLY A 14 13.54 -5.72 20.98
CA GLY A 14 14.20 -4.48 20.60
C GLY A 14 15.43 -4.18 21.47
N VAL A 15 16.27 -3.26 21.02
CA VAL A 15 17.43 -2.78 21.81
C VAL A 15 17.01 -1.88 22.98
N ILE A 16 15.80 -1.34 22.95
CA ILE A 16 15.21 -0.58 24.05
C ILE A 16 14.40 -1.54 24.90
N ARG A 17 14.54 -1.46 26.21
CA ARG A 17 13.77 -2.29 27.15
C ARG A 17 12.27 -2.13 26.91
N ASN A 18 11.52 -3.23 27.12
CA ASN A 18 10.06 -3.31 26.96
C ASN A 18 9.56 -3.13 25.51
N THR A 19 10.47 -3.17 24.52
CA THR A 19 10.05 -3.19 23.12
C THR A 19 10.22 -4.59 22.54
N ASN A 20 9.17 -5.12 21.94
CA ASN A 20 9.18 -6.44 21.30
C ASN A 20 8.16 -6.54 20.17
N SER A 21 8.34 -7.55 19.34
CA SER A 21 7.41 -7.89 18.26
C SER A 21 7.23 -9.41 18.21
N ARG A 22 5.98 -9.87 18.24
CA ARG A 22 5.59 -11.28 18.13
C ARG A 22 4.65 -11.45 16.96
N ASN A 23 5.03 -12.32 16.05
CA ASN A 23 4.23 -12.59 14.86
C ASN A 23 3.94 -14.09 14.75
N PHE A 24 2.67 -14.44 14.79
CA PHE A 24 2.18 -15.78 14.49
C PHE A 24 1.56 -15.77 13.10
N THR A 25 1.94 -16.71 12.24
CA THR A 25 1.43 -16.84 10.88
C THR A 25 0.95 -18.24 10.61
N THR A 26 -0.14 -18.34 9.84
CA THR A 26 -0.64 -19.60 9.30
C THR A 26 -0.90 -19.45 7.82
N LYS A 27 -0.57 -20.48 7.04
CA LYS A 27 -0.83 -20.48 5.60
C LYS A 27 -1.29 -21.88 5.17
N LEU A 28 -2.38 -21.92 4.42
CA LEU A 28 -2.90 -23.11 3.77
C LEU A 28 -3.09 -22.81 2.28
N ASN A 29 -2.50 -23.62 1.42
CA ASN A 29 -2.76 -23.58 -0.01
C ASN A 29 -3.19 -24.99 -0.46
N ILE A 30 -4.23 -25.04 -1.25
CA ILE A 30 -4.80 -26.26 -1.82
C ILE A 30 -4.97 -26.02 -3.30
N THR A 31 -4.31 -26.82 -4.13
CA THR A 31 -4.55 -26.84 -5.58
C THR A 31 -5.06 -28.22 -5.96
N GLN A 32 -6.24 -28.26 -6.55
CA GLN A 32 -6.90 -29.49 -6.97
C GLN A 32 -7.24 -29.44 -8.45
N HIS A 33 -6.89 -30.51 -9.17
CA HIS A 33 -7.27 -30.72 -10.56
C HIS A 33 -8.45 -31.67 -10.63
N ALA A 34 -9.46 -31.34 -11.41
CA ALA A 34 -10.69 -32.11 -11.58
C ALA A 34 -11.07 -32.24 -13.05
N PHE A 35 -11.80 -33.31 -13.39
CA PHE A 35 -12.34 -33.55 -14.73
C PHE A 35 -11.28 -33.56 -15.84
N ASN A 36 -10.16 -34.26 -15.66
CA ASN A 36 -9.03 -34.29 -16.59
C ASN A 36 -8.49 -32.89 -16.92
N ASP A 37 -8.24 -32.08 -15.89
CA ASP A 37 -7.73 -30.71 -15.97
C ASP A 37 -8.70 -29.68 -16.62
N LEU A 38 -9.96 -30.07 -16.85
CA LEU A 38 -10.98 -29.10 -17.26
C LEU A 38 -11.18 -28.01 -16.20
N LEU A 39 -11.10 -28.39 -14.93
CA LEU A 39 -11.23 -27.48 -13.79
C LEU A 39 -10.01 -27.59 -12.89
N VAL A 40 -9.35 -26.47 -12.64
CA VAL A 40 -8.35 -26.34 -11.57
C VAL A 40 -8.91 -25.41 -10.50
N PHE A 41 -8.93 -25.92 -9.28
CA PHE A 41 -9.35 -25.18 -8.09
C PHE A 41 -8.12 -24.83 -7.26
N ASP A 42 -7.96 -23.56 -6.90
CA ASP A 42 -6.90 -23.10 -6.04
C ASP A 42 -7.50 -22.29 -4.89
N LEU A 43 -7.28 -22.74 -3.66
CA LEU A 43 -7.72 -22.10 -2.43
C LEU A 43 -6.49 -21.73 -1.61
N GLY A 44 -6.39 -20.45 -1.27
CA GLY A 44 -5.39 -19.97 -0.34
C GLY A 44 -6.02 -19.31 0.88
N ILE A 45 -5.49 -19.63 2.05
CA ILE A 45 -5.85 -19.01 3.33
C ILE A 45 -4.54 -18.58 3.99
N PHE A 46 -4.45 -17.32 4.31
CA PHE A 46 -3.36 -16.74 5.08
C PHE A 46 -3.90 -16.01 6.30
N GLY A 47 -3.35 -16.31 7.46
CA GLY A 47 -3.66 -15.61 8.70
C GLY A 47 -2.38 -15.14 9.38
N SER A 48 -2.40 -13.97 9.98
CA SER A 48 -1.34 -13.50 10.86
C SER A 48 -1.89 -12.75 12.06
N LEU A 49 -1.21 -12.91 13.19
CA LEU A 49 -1.44 -12.13 14.40
C LEU A 49 -0.10 -11.53 14.82
N LEU A 50 0.05 -10.24 14.57
CA LEU A 50 1.21 -9.46 14.97
C LEU A 50 0.86 -8.69 16.25
N LYS A 51 1.70 -8.80 17.27
CA LYS A 51 1.64 -8.00 18.48
C LYS A 51 2.95 -7.29 18.68
N ASN A 52 2.90 -6.00 18.89
CA ASN A 52 4.08 -5.18 19.12
C ASN A 52 3.91 -4.38 20.41
N ALA A 53 5.01 -4.25 21.13
CA ALA A 53 5.18 -3.26 22.18
C ALA A 53 6.27 -2.29 21.70
N TYR A 54 5.90 -1.01 21.61
CA TYR A 54 6.79 0.06 21.17
C TYR A 54 7.16 1.00 22.31
N LEU A 55 8.06 1.90 22.01
CA LEU A 55 8.25 3.12 22.78
C LEU A 55 7.83 4.29 21.91
N ASN A 56 6.76 4.96 22.32
CA ASN A 56 6.34 6.19 21.65
C ASN A 56 7.41 7.27 21.84
N ASP A 57 7.67 8.04 20.79
CA ASP A 57 8.63 9.15 20.78
C ASP A 57 10.05 8.77 21.22
N VAL A 58 10.61 7.77 20.54
CA VAL A 58 12.00 7.29 20.73
C VAL A 58 13.01 8.44 20.68
N GLN A 59 12.81 9.43 19.81
CA GLN A 59 13.71 10.59 19.70
C GLN A 59 13.73 11.42 20.97
N LYS A 60 12.57 11.66 21.57
CA LYS A 60 12.46 12.42 22.81
C LYS A 60 13.08 11.68 23.99
N MET A 61 12.91 10.35 24.01
CA MET A 61 13.58 9.51 25.03
C MET A 61 15.10 9.59 24.89
N PHE A 62 15.66 9.46 23.69
CA PHE A 62 17.12 9.57 23.47
C PHE A 62 17.62 10.99 23.76
N TYR A 63 16.89 12.03 23.37
CA TYR A 63 17.22 13.40 23.75
C TYR A 63 17.25 13.56 25.27
N SER A 64 16.23 13.04 25.97
CA SER A 64 16.22 13.05 27.43
C SER A 64 17.40 12.28 28.02
N ALA A 65 17.72 11.10 27.49
CA ALA A 65 18.86 10.31 27.96
C ALA A 65 20.22 11.01 27.77
N ALA A 66 20.36 11.77 26.68
CA ALA A 66 21.61 12.50 26.37
C ALA A 66 21.77 13.81 27.19
N THR A 67 20.66 14.42 27.62
CA THR A 67 20.65 15.75 28.28
C THR A 67 20.33 15.70 29.76
N PHE A 68 19.81 14.58 30.25
CA PHE A 68 19.45 14.42 31.67
C PHE A 68 20.68 14.37 32.55
N ASN A 69 20.60 14.99 33.71
CA ASN A 69 21.71 15.02 34.66
C ASN A 69 22.00 13.61 35.25
N PRO A 70 23.19 13.01 35.02
CA PRO A 70 23.49 11.66 35.43
C PRO A 70 23.63 11.46 36.95
N THR A 71 23.61 12.55 37.73
CA THR A 71 23.69 12.47 39.22
C THR A 71 22.34 12.14 39.86
N PHE A 72 21.25 12.14 39.09
CA PHE A 72 19.95 11.72 39.62
C PHE A 72 19.92 10.20 39.88
N PRO A 73 19.15 9.77 40.91
CA PRO A 73 19.02 8.36 41.24
C PRO A 73 18.45 7.54 40.06
N ASN A 74 18.97 6.33 39.88
CA ASN A 74 18.51 5.36 38.90
C ASN A 74 17.34 4.48 39.41
N HIS A 75 16.67 4.90 40.46
CA HIS A 75 15.52 4.27 41.08
C HIS A 75 14.47 5.34 41.42
N LYS A 76 13.23 4.89 41.58
CA LYS A 76 12.13 5.79 42.00
C LYS A 76 12.35 6.26 43.45
N ASN A 77 11.93 7.47 43.72
CA ASN A 77 11.85 8.01 45.04
C ASN A 77 10.94 7.12 45.91
N MET A 78 11.47 6.65 47.05
CA MET A 78 10.76 5.71 47.93
C MET A 78 9.52 6.30 48.61
N GLU A 79 9.51 7.62 48.81
CA GLU A 79 8.38 8.32 49.46
C GLU A 79 7.26 8.61 48.50
N THR A 80 7.59 9.01 47.26
CA THR A 80 6.60 9.44 46.25
C THR A 80 6.24 8.33 45.28
N GLY A 81 7.07 7.30 45.13
CA GLY A 81 6.91 6.25 44.13
C GLY A 81 7.15 6.72 42.69
N SER A 82 7.60 7.96 42.49
CA SER A 82 7.84 8.57 41.19
C SER A 82 9.31 8.74 40.86
N TRP A 83 9.61 8.95 39.56
CA TRP A 83 10.95 9.30 39.09
C TRP A 83 11.24 10.76 39.40
N ASP A 84 12.40 11.05 39.98
CA ASP A 84 12.86 12.42 40.19
C ASP A 84 13.05 13.12 38.83
N GLN A 85 12.58 14.35 38.73
CA GLN A 85 12.61 15.16 37.50
C GLN A 85 13.47 16.42 37.74
N ILE A 86 14.03 16.96 36.63
CA ILE A 86 14.75 18.24 36.69
C ILE A 86 13.72 19.36 36.91
N THR A 87 13.88 20.13 37.95
CA THR A 87 13.03 21.30 38.24
C THR A 87 13.22 22.36 37.15
N ASN A 88 12.12 22.91 36.66
CA ASN A 88 12.10 23.97 35.62
C ASN A 88 12.60 23.55 34.23
N ALA A 89 12.70 22.25 33.92
CA ALA A 89 13.08 21.73 32.63
C ALA A 89 11.96 20.87 32.02
N SER A 90 10.84 21.49 31.69
CA SER A 90 9.63 20.79 31.20
C SER A 90 9.81 19.97 29.91
N GLN A 91 10.89 20.23 29.16
CA GLN A 91 11.22 19.52 27.92
C GLN A 91 12.10 18.28 28.17
N ILE A 92 12.68 18.15 29.36
CA ILE A 92 13.61 17.06 29.69
C ILE A 92 12.98 16.20 30.77
N THR A 93 12.49 15.03 30.40
CA THR A 93 11.90 14.04 31.30
C THR A 93 12.98 13.02 31.71
N ASN A 94 12.92 12.50 32.93
CA ASN A 94 13.81 11.39 33.34
C ASN A 94 13.72 10.24 32.31
N PRO A 95 14.83 9.82 31.69
CA PRO A 95 14.80 8.80 30.65
C PRO A 95 14.29 7.43 31.13
N LEU A 96 14.40 7.13 32.43
CA LEU A 96 13.88 5.91 33.00
C LEU A 96 12.35 5.93 33.13
N ALA A 97 11.74 7.13 33.23
CA ALA A 97 10.29 7.27 33.21
C ALA A 97 9.68 6.84 31.86
N TRP A 98 10.41 7.04 30.77
CA TRP A 98 9.97 6.60 29.43
C TRP A 98 9.81 5.08 29.33
N LEU A 99 10.51 4.29 30.15
CA LEU A 99 10.37 2.84 30.17
C LEU A 99 9.01 2.37 30.76
N GLU A 100 8.24 3.28 31.35
CA GLU A 100 6.90 3.01 31.87
C GLU A 100 5.79 3.35 30.87
N VAL A 101 6.14 4.00 29.76
CA VAL A 101 5.23 4.21 28.64
C VAL A 101 4.80 2.85 28.10
N LYS A 102 3.51 2.68 27.91
CA LYS A 102 2.95 1.53 27.19
C LYS A 102 2.46 2.01 25.85
N ASP A 103 2.87 1.32 24.80
CA ASP A 103 2.45 1.60 23.42
C ASP A 103 2.36 0.25 22.70
N ASP A 104 1.20 -0.35 22.84
CA ASP A 104 0.92 -1.69 22.37
C ASP A 104 0.01 -1.62 21.14
N ASP A 105 0.37 -2.35 20.09
CA ASP A 105 -0.53 -2.59 19.01
C ASP A 105 -0.65 -4.07 18.66
N SER A 106 -1.83 -4.44 18.19
CA SER A 106 -2.05 -5.75 17.62
C SER A 106 -2.69 -5.63 16.24
N ASN A 107 -2.21 -6.44 15.31
CA ASN A 107 -2.73 -6.52 13.96
C ASN A 107 -3.13 -7.97 13.66
N ALA A 108 -4.43 -8.22 13.59
CA ALA A 108 -4.99 -9.49 13.15
C ALA A 108 -5.38 -9.37 11.68
N HIS A 109 -4.74 -10.17 10.83
CA HIS A 109 -4.95 -10.17 9.38
C HIS A 109 -5.33 -11.55 8.89
N ILE A 110 -6.40 -11.62 8.10
CA ILE A 110 -6.84 -12.81 7.39
C ILE A 110 -7.03 -12.44 5.92
N ASN A 111 -6.41 -13.22 5.04
CA ASN A 111 -6.63 -13.14 3.61
C ASN A 111 -7.02 -14.54 3.10
N THR A 112 -8.12 -14.61 2.37
CA THR A 112 -8.56 -15.84 1.69
C THR A 112 -8.78 -15.54 0.23
N HIS A 113 -8.39 -16.48 -0.63
CA HIS A 113 -8.72 -16.39 -2.05
C HIS A 113 -9.16 -17.76 -2.60
N LEU A 114 -10.02 -17.67 -3.57
CA LEU A 114 -10.47 -18.78 -4.39
C LEU A 114 -10.25 -18.44 -5.85
N LYS A 115 -9.53 -19.30 -6.56
CA LYS A 115 -9.32 -19.19 -8.00
C LYS A 115 -9.84 -20.48 -8.67
N LEU A 116 -10.73 -20.31 -9.62
CA LEU A 116 -11.27 -21.38 -10.46
C LEU A 116 -10.78 -21.16 -11.88
N VAL A 117 -10.03 -22.10 -12.43
CA VAL A 117 -9.54 -22.06 -13.81
C VAL A 117 -10.26 -23.15 -14.60
N PHE A 118 -11.01 -22.76 -15.60
CA PHE A 118 -11.71 -23.62 -16.54
C PHE A 118 -10.95 -23.66 -17.87
N ASN A 119 -10.34 -24.77 -18.20
CA ASN A 119 -9.70 -25.02 -19.49
C ASN A 119 -10.77 -25.44 -20.51
N LEU A 120 -11.50 -24.46 -21.07
CA LEU A 120 -12.64 -24.69 -21.96
C LEU A 120 -12.25 -25.38 -23.27
N SER A 121 -11.02 -25.12 -23.73
CA SER A 121 -10.40 -25.80 -24.85
C SER A 121 -8.87 -25.68 -24.77
N LYS A 122 -8.13 -26.29 -25.72
CA LYS A 122 -6.67 -26.13 -25.83
C LYS A 122 -6.23 -24.66 -26.01
N HIS A 123 -7.15 -23.79 -26.38
CA HIS A 123 -6.85 -22.40 -26.73
C HIS A 123 -7.59 -21.39 -25.86
N LEU A 124 -8.63 -21.81 -25.13
CA LEU A 124 -9.52 -20.92 -24.38
C LEU A 124 -9.57 -21.32 -22.92
N MET A 125 -9.25 -20.39 -22.06
CA MET A 125 -9.24 -20.53 -20.61
C MET A 125 -10.10 -19.43 -19.99
N PHE A 126 -10.99 -19.80 -19.09
CA PHE A 126 -11.75 -18.87 -18.25
C PHE A 126 -11.28 -18.99 -16.81
N THR A 127 -11.03 -17.86 -16.16
CA THR A 127 -10.66 -17.82 -14.75
C THR A 127 -11.64 -16.94 -13.99
N ALA A 128 -12.19 -17.50 -12.90
CA ALA A 128 -12.89 -16.72 -11.89
C ALA A 128 -12.03 -16.67 -10.62
N PHE A 129 -11.78 -15.49 -10.13
CA PHE A 129 -11.00 -15.26 -8.91
C PHE A 129 -11.81 -14.42 -7.94
N GLY A 130 -11.77 -14.76 -6.68
CA GLY A 130 -12.34 -13.97 -5.60
C GLY A 130 -11.39 -13.95 -4.41
N SER A 131 -11.22 -12.80 -3.78
CA SER A 131 -10.47 -12.69 -2.53
C SER A 131 -11.21 -11.85 -1.50
N TYR A 132 -11.06 -12.27 -0.25
CA TYR A 132 -11.54 -11.53 0.92
C TYR A 132 -10.40 -11.29 1.88
N THR A 133 -10.20 -10.03 2.25
CA THR A 133 -9.22 -9.63 3.24
C THR A 133 -9.92 -8.95 4.41
N TYR A 134 -9.60 -9.40 5.62
CA TYR A 134 -10.05 -8.80 6.86
C TYR A 134 -8.84 -8.43 7.72
N ASN A 135 -8.75 -7.17 8.11
CA ASN A 135 -7.66 -6.66 8.91
C ASN A 135 -8.20 -5.84 10.08
N VAL A 136 -7.76 -6.15 11.29
CA VAL A 136 -8.08 -5.41 12.51
C VAL A 136 -6.80 -4.95 13.15
N ILE A 137 -6.70 -3.65 13.37
CA ILE A 137 -5.60 -3.04 14.10
C ILE A 137 -6.16 -2.41 15.36
N ASP A 138 -5.69 -2.87 16.52
CA ASP A 138 -5.96 -2.30 17.83
C ASP A 138 -4.71 -1.56 18.31
N ASN A 139 -4.86 -0.28 18.66
CA ASN A 139 -3.80 0.55 19.22
C ASN A 139 -4.17 0.94 20.67
N ALA A 140 -3.23 0.78 21.59
CA ALA A 140 -3.39 1.10 22.98
C ALA A 140 -2.14 1.80 23.52
N GLN A 141 -2.29 3.01 24.01
CA GLN A 141 -1.17 3.81 24.51
C GLN A 141 -1.47 4.38 25.89
N TYR A 142 -0.47 4.39 26.73
CA TYR A 142 -0.50 5.07 28.01
C TYR A 142 0.81 5.83 28.26
N LEU A 143 0.67 7.14 28.46
CA LEU A 143 1.73 8.02 28.91
C LEU A 143 1.53 8.26 30.41
N PRO A 144 2.39 7.75 31.29
CA PRO A 144 2.23 7.90 32.72
C PRO A 144 2.46 9.36 33.17
N THR A 145 2.01 9.69 34.39
CA THR A 145 2.13 11.03 34.98
C THR A 145 3.61 11.47 35.14
N SER A 146 4.54 10.53 35.18
CA SER A 146 5.98 10.78 35.17
C SER A 146 6.54 11.28 33.85
N VAL A 147 5.84 11.04 32.74
CA VAL A 147 6.22 11.47 31.39
C VAL A 147 5.33 12.60 30.89
N TRP A 148 4.04 12.52 31.16
CA TRP A 148 3.05 13.52 30.80
C TRP A 148 2.28 13.96 32.04
N ALA A 149 2.40 15.22 32.42
CA ALA A 149 1.99 15.76 33.74
C ALA A 149 0.59 15.36 34.23
N HIS A 150 -0.32 15.01 33.33
CA HIS A 150 -1.70 14.62 33.61
C HIS A 150 -2.01 13.15 33.35
N GLY A 151 -1.02 12.38 32.90
CA GLY A 151 -1.24 11.05 32.36
C GLY A 151 -2.20 11.08 31.14
N GLN A 152 -1.98 10.22 30.18
CA GLN A 152 -2.83 10.14 28.99
C GLN A 152 -2.98 8.68 28.56
N ALA A 153 -4.21 8.27 28.31
CA ALA A 153 -4.53 6.98 27.72
C ALA A 153 -5.22 7.18 26.37
N TYR A 154 -4.83 6.37 25.40
CA TYR A 154 -5.44 6.30 24.07
C TYR A 154 -5.83 4.86 23.77
N ARG A 155 -7.01 4.69 23.17
CA ARG A 155 -7.46 3.44 22.57
C ARG A 155 -8.05 3.73 21.20
N GLY A 156 -7.67 2.92 20.20
CA GLY A 156 -8.23 3.02 18.87
C GLY A 156 -8.32 1.65 18.21
N GLU A 157 -9.35 1.46 17.41
CA GLU A 157 -9.54 0.28 16.58
C GLU A 157 -9.78 0.71 15.14
N ARG A 158 -9.13 0.03 14.18
CA ARG A 158 -9.40 0.17 12.75
C ARG A 158 -9.65 -1.21 12.15
N LYS A 159 -10.80 -1.36 11.53
CA LYS A 159 -11.19 -2.56 10.77
C LYS A 159 -11.21 -2.22 9.28
N THR A 160 -10.54 -3.03 8.48
CA THR A 160 -10.57 -2.95 7.02
C THR A 160 -11.02 -4.28 6.44
N GLU A 161 -12.05 -4.23 5.63
CA GLU A 161 -12.58 -5.36 4.88
C GLU A 161 -12.42 -5.05 3.39
N SER A 162 -11.83 -5.97 2.62
CA SER A 162 -11.71 -5.83 1.16
C SER A 162 -12.24 -7.08 0.48
N LEU A 163 -13.14 -6.88 -0.46
CA LEU A 163 -13.67 -7.90 -1.35
C LEU A 163 -13.25 -7.56 -2.77
N LEU A 164 -12.59 -8.49 -3.44
CA LEU A 164 -12.19 -8.39 -4.85
C LEU A 164 -12.76 -9.58 -5.62
N GLY A 165 -13.25 -9.34 -6.81
CA GLY A 165 -13.68 -10.37 -7.76
C GLY A 165 -13.20 -10.06 -9.16
N ASP A 166 -12.60 -11.07 -9.82
CA ASP A 166 -12.08 -10.98 -11.19
C ASP A 166 -12.66 -12.10 -12.05
N PHE A 167 -13.02 -11.75 -13.29
CA PHE A 167 -13.39 -12.69 -14.34
C PHE A 167 -12.49 -12.44 -15.55
N MET A 168 -11.72 -13.44 -15.93
CA MET A 168 -10.74 -13.35 -16.99
C MET A 168 -11.00 -14.40 -18.06
N LEU A 169 -11.02 -13.99 -19.32
CA LEU A 169 -11.06 -14.86 -20.49
C LEU A 169 -9.76 -14.70 -21.27
N ALA A 170 -9.00 -15.79 -21.41
CA ALA A 170 -7.75 -15.83 -22.13
C ALA A 170 -7.84 -16.80 -23.31
N TYR A 171 -7.46 -16.30 -24.49
CA TYR A 171 -7.35 -17.09 -25.71
C TYR A 171 -5.91 -17.09 -26.20
N ARG A 172 -5.33 -18.25 -26.42
CA ARG A 172 -4.00 -18.42 -26.99
C ARG A 172 -4.02 -19.41 -28.14
N LYS A 173 -3.46 -19.02 -29.26
CA LYS A 173 -3.33 -19.87 -30.43
C LYS A 173 -2.05 -19.58 -31.19
N ASP A 174 -1.31 -20.65 -31.49
CA ASP A 174 -0.18 -20.63 -32.40
C ASP A 174 -0.64 -21.24 -33.75
N PHE A 175 -0.36 -20.56 -34.86
CA PHE A 175 -0.74 -20.99 -36.21
C PHE A 175 0.35 -20.62 -37.22
N GLY A 176 1.16 -21.61 -37.61
CA GLY A 176 2.34 -21.41 -38.43
C GLY A 176 3.32 -20.48 -37.72
N LEU A 177 3.71 -19.39 -38.37
CA LEU A 177 4.63 -18.37 -37.83
C LEU A 177 3.92 -17.36 -36.88
N HIS A 178 2.63 -17.49 -36.65
CA HIS A 178 1.84 -16.52 -35.93
C HIS A 178 1.51 -17.06 -34.53
N GLN A 179 1.67 -16.22 -33.50
CA GLN A 179 1.20 -16.48 -32.14
C GLN A 179 0.27 -15.34 -31.72
N LEU A 180 -0.93 -15.69 -31.30
CA LEU A 180 -1.94 -14.74 -30.88
C LEU A 180 -2.35 -15.04 -29.43
N ASN A 181 -2.23 -14.03 -28.55
CA ASN A 181 -2.73 -14.09 -27.17
C ASN A 181 -3.71 -12.93 -26.96
N VAL A 182 -4.95 -13.24 -26.63
CA VAL A 182 -5.99 -12.28 -26.33
C VAL A 182 -6.47 -12.48 -24.90
N LEU A 183 -6.61 -11.40 -24.15
CA LEU A 183 -7.08 -11.39 -22.77
C LEU A 183 -8.19 -10.35 -22.62
N GLY A 184 -9.29 -10.76 -22.02
CA GLY A 184 -10.33 -9.88 -21.48
C GLY A 184 -10.45 -10.09 -19.98
N LEU A 185 -10.54 -9.01 -19.21
CA LEU A 185 -10.70 -9.02 -17.75
C LEU A 185 -11.79 -8.05 -17.33
N ALA A 186 -12.64 -8.48 -16.40
CA ALA A 186 -13.55 -7.63 -15.65
C ALA A 186 -13.23 -7.82 -14.14
N GLU A 187 -13.05 -6.71 -13.44
CA GLU A 187 -12.67 -6.66 -12.02
C GLU A 187 -13.64 -5.76 -11.25
N ALA A 188 -13.99 -6.14 -10.04
CA ALA A 188 -14.71 -5.29 -9.11
C ALA A 188 -14.10 -5.42 -7.71
N GLN A 189 -13.88 -4.28 -7.07
CA GLN A 189 -13.35 -4.21 -5.71
C GLN A 189 -14.20 -3.28 -4.84
N LYS A 190 -14.46 -3.74 -3.62
CA LYS A 190 -15.04 -2.93 -2.55
C LYS A 190 -14.15 -3.03 -1.32
N MET A 191 -13.78 -1.88 -0.76
CA MET A 191 -13.06 -1.81 0.51
C MET A 191 -13.91 -1.04 1.52
N ILE A 192 -14.02 -1.55 2.73
CA ILE A 192 -14.70 -0.88 3.84
C ILE A 192 -13.68 -0.68 4.94
N THR A 193 -13.46 0.57 5.34
CA THR A 193 -12.64 0.91 6.51
C THR A 193 -13.52 1.63 7.52
N ARG A 194 -13.51 1.13 8.75
CA ARG A 194 -14.22 1.74 9.88
C ARG A 194 -13.36 1.67 11.12
N GLY A 195 -13.52 2.64 11.98
CA GLY A 195 -12.79 2.65 13.22
C GLY A 195 -13.36 3.64 14.22
N PHE A 196 -12.82 3.56 15.40
CA PHE A 196 -13.06 4.54 16.46
C PHE A 196 -11.78 4.77 17.25
N TYR A 197 -11.72 5.89 17.93
CA TYR A 197 -10.65 6.21 18.86
C TYR A 197 -11.18 7.04 20.02
N THR A 198 -10.49 6.94 21.15
CA THR A 198 -10.77 7.76 22.31
C THR A 198 -9.52 8.02 23.13
N THR A 199 -9.42 9.24 23.67
CA THR A 199 -8.32 9.69 24.51
C THR A 199 -8.90 10.16 25.85
N ALA A 200 -8.32 9.71 26.95
CA ALA A 200 -8.60 10.18 28.29
C ALA A 200 -7.33 10.76 28.93
N THR A 201 -7.48 11.84 29.68
CA THR A 201 -6.36 12.49 30.39
C THR A 201 -6.74 12.81 31.82
N ASN A 202 -5.79 13.30 32.60
CA ASN A 202 -5.97 13.67 33.99
C ASN A 202 -6.29 12.46 34.91
N PHE A 203 -5.35 11.52 34.90
CA PHE A 203 -5.38 10.33 35.74
C PHE A 203 -4.86 10.64 37.13
N SER A 204 -5.58 10.18 38.17
CA SER A 204 -5.14 10.27 39.57
C SER A 204 -4.13 9.18 39.94
N THR A 205 -3.97 8.16 39.11
CA THR A 205 -3.04 7.03 39.30
C THR A 205 -2.69 6.39 37.95
N ASP A 206 -1.44 5.97 37.80
CA ASP A 206 -0.93 5.27 36.60
C ASP A 206 -1.26 3.77 36.61
N ARG A 207 -1.91 3.25 37.68
CA ARG A 207 -2.08 1.81 37.92
C ARG A 207 -2.89 1.11 36.82
N PHE A 208 -3.89 1.77 36.24
CA PHE A 208 -4.78 1.18 35.25
C PHE A 208 -4.25 1.28 33.83
N GLY A 209 -3.31 2.19 33.56
CA GLY A 209 -2.81 2.43 32.21
C GLY A 209 -3.96 2.76 31.25
N TYR A 210 -3.94 2.13 30.07
CA TYR A 210 -4.99 2.26 29.05
C TYR A 210 -6.16 1.27 29.24
N ASP A 211 -6.13 0.39 30.27
CA ASP A 211 -7.16 -0.63 30.47
C ASP A 211 -8.44 -0.05 31.11
N ASN A 212 -8.34 1.12 31.74
CA ASN A 212 -9.49 1.81 32.30
C ASN A 212 -9.49 3.31 31.95
N LEU A 213 -10.06 3.63 30.78
CA LEU A 213 -10.19 5.02 30.34
C LEU A 213 -11.11 5.86 31.24
N GLN A 214 -12.00 5.21 32.00
CA GLN A 214 -12.91 5.90 32.91
C GLN A 214 -12.16 6.53 34.11
N ALA A 215 -10.99 6.02 34.45
CA ALA A 215 -10.12 6.57 35.51
C ALA A 215 -9.51 7.94 35.15
N GLY A 216 -9.47 8.32 33.86
CA GLY A 216 -9.13 9.67 33.40
C GLY A 216 -10.33 10.62 33.59
N ALA A 217 -10.12 11.74 34.27
CA ALA A 217 -11.20 12.69 34.57
C ALA A 217 -11.64 13.52 33.36
N VAL A 218 -10.76 13.71 32.37
CA VAL A 218 -11.01 14.56 31.19
C VAL A 218 -11.01 13.73 29.92
N ARG A 219 -12.07 13.86 29.14
CA ARG A 219 -12.19 13.36 27.78
C ARG A 219 -12.45 14.54 26.88
N LEU A 220 -11.43 14.90 26.11
CA LEU A 220 -11.58 15.96 25.13
C LEU A 220 -12.55 15.52 24.04
N TRP A 221 -13.46 16.39 23.68
CA TRP A 221 -14.42 16.13 22.62
C TRP A 221 -13.72 15.78 21.30
N GLU A 222 -12.63 16.46 20.94
CA GLU A 222 -11.81 16.19 19.77
C GLU A 222 -10.99 14.90 19.88
N GLY A 223 -10.76 14.41 21.10
CA GLY A 223 -10.03 13.17 21.37
C GLY A 223 -10.87 11.90 21.23
N THR A 224 -12.16 12.01 20.85
CA THR A 224 -13.04 10.86 20.65
C THR A 224 -13.73 10.97 19.30
N GLY A 225 -13.67 9.91 18.50
CA GLY A 225 -14.28 9.91 17.17
C GLY A 225 -14.45 8.53 16.60
N SER A 226 -15.23 8.46 15.52
CA SER A 226 -15.38 7.28 14.69
C SER A 226 -15.49 7.68 13.22
N TYR A 227 -15.15 6.76 12.34
CA TYR A 227 -15.17 7.00 10.89
C TYR A 227 -15.59 5.75 10.12
N TYR A 228 -16.10 5.97 8.92
CA TYR A 228 -16.52 4.94 7.99
C TYR A 228 -16.21 5.39 6.56
N GLU A 229 -15.52 4.53 5.81
CA GLU A 229 -15.18 4.74 4.41
C GLU A 229 -15.45 3.47 3.60
N ALA A 230 -16.03 3.63 2.41
CA ALA A 230 -16.36 2.50 1.55
C ALA A 230 -16.10 2.82 0.06
N PRO A 231 -14.83 2.96 -0.38
CA PRO A 231 -14.53 3.15 -1.79
C PRO A 231 -14.80 1.88 -2.61
N HIS A 232 -15.23 2.09 -3.86
CA HIS A 232 -15.47 1.05 -4.84
C HIS A 232 -14.64 1.33 -6.11
N LEU A 233 -14.18 0.26 -6.73
CA LEU A 233 -13.48 0.27 -8.01
C LEU A 233 -14.10 -0.79 -8.92
N ALA A 234 -14.28 -0.47 -10.20
CA ALA A 234 -14.62 -1.45 -11.23
C ALA A 234 -13.74 -1.21 -12.45
N SER A 235 -13.24 -2.28 -13.06
CA SER A 235 -12.27 -2.20 -14.13
C SER A 235 -12.58 -3.18 -15.25
N PHE A 236 -12.31 -2.76 -16.48
CA PHE A 236 -12.31 -3.63 -17.65
C PHE A 236 -10.98 -3.51 -18.38
N LEU A 237 -10.39 -4.63 -18.75
CA LEU A 237 -9.13 -4.68 -19.49
C LEU A 237 -9.29 -5.59 -20.70
N GLY A 238 -8.85 -5.10 -21.86
CA GLY A 238 -8.58 -5.90 -23.05
C GLY A 238 -7.11 -5.83 -23.43
N ARG A 239 -6.50 -6.97 -23.74
CA ARG A 239 -5.12 -7.07 -24.25
C ARG A 239 -5.07 -7.97 -25.46
N VAL A 240 -4.35 -7.53 -26.47
CA VAL A 240 -3.95 -8.35 -27.62
C VAL A 240 -2.44 -8.32 -27.71
N ASN A 241 -1.82 -9.49 -27.67
CA ASN A 241 -0.41 -9.68 -27.95
C ASN A 241 -0.27 -10.57 -29.18
N TYR A 242 0.49 -10.11 -30.15
CA TYR A 242 0.72 -10.80 -31.43
C TYR A 242 2.22 -10.92 -31.69
N ILE A 243 2.65 -12.10 -32.08
CA ILE A 243 4.04 -12.39 -32.41
C ILE A 243 4.04 -13.04 -33.78
N TYR A 244 4.87 -12.51 -34.67
CA TYR A 244 5.10 -13.06 -36.00
C TYR A 244 6.54 -13.55 -36.14
N ASP A 245 6.69 -14.85 -36.47
CA ASP A 245 7.96 -15.54 -36.71
C ASP A 245 9.01 -15.40 -35.58
N GLY A 246 8.55 -15.17 -34.34
CA GLY A 246 9.46 -14.84 -33.22
C GLY A 246 10.14 -13.47 -33.33
N LYS A 247 10.04 -12.81 -34.49
CA LYS A 247 10.77 -11.60 -34.87
C LYS A 247 10.06 -10.31 -34.49
N TYR A 248 8.76 -10.23 -34.84
CA TYR A 248 7.95 -9.02 -34.65
C TYR A 248 6.93 -9.24 -33.56
N ILE A 249 6.97 -8.43 -32.52
CA ILE A 249 6.09 -8.51 -31.36
C ILE A 249 5.29 -7.21 -31.27
N ALA A 250 3.98 -7.31 -31.20
CA ALA A 250 3.10 -6.17 -30.97
C ALA A 250 2.14 -6.45 -29.83
N THR A 251 1.96 -5.49 -28.93
CA THR A 251 1.00 -5.58 -27.80
C THR A 251 0.15 -4.32 -27.77
N VAL A 252 -1.16 -4.49 -27.69
CA VAL A 252 -2.12 -3.40 -27.47
C VAL A 252 -2.94 -3.73 -26.23
N ASN A 253 -3.08 -2.75 -25.33
CA ASN A 253 -3.91 -2.85 -24.16
C ASN A 253 -4.90 -1.67 -24.15
N ALA A 254 -6.09 -1.93 -23.64
CA ALA A 254 -7.09 -0.91 -23.33
C ALA A 254 -7.67 -1.21 -21.96
N ARG A 255 -7.55 -0.27 -21.02
CA ARG A 255 -8.10 -0.39 -19.68
C ARG A 255 -9.06 0.76 -19.40
N ALA A 256 -10.21 0.45 -18.85
CA ALA A 256 -11.18 1.41 -18.35
C ALA A 256 -11.44 1.14 -16.87
N ASP A 257 -11.24 2.15 -16.02
CA ASP A 257 -11.41 2.07 -14.58
C ASP A 257 -12.46 3.07 -14.10
N ALA A 258 -13.43 2.60 -13.31
CA ALA A 258 -14.40 3.45 -12.63
C ALA A 258 -14.11 3.48 -11.13
N SER A 259 -14.07 4.67 -10.54
CA SER A 259 -13.83 4.86 -9.13
C SER A 259 -14.91 5.70 -8.45
N SER A 260 -15.28 5.30 -7.23
CA SER A 260 -16.17 6.10 -6.39
C SER A 260 -15.51 7.36 -5.83
N LYS A 261 -14.16 7.40 -5.77
CA LYS A 261 -13.39 8.51 -5.19
C LYS A 261 -13.40 9.79 -6.03
N VAL A 262 -13.45 9.65 -7.35
CA VAL A 262 -13.43 10.78 -8.30
C VAL A 262 -14.79 11.46 -8.43
N GLY A 263 -14.81 12.62 -9.07
CA GLY A 263 -16.00 13.45 -9.28
C GLY A 263 -17.09 12.76 -10.10
N ALA A 264 -18.32 13.25 -9.98
CA ALA A 264 -19.47 12.68 -10.66
C ALA A 264 -19.30 12.71 -12.19
N ASN A 265 -18.64 13.75 -12.73
CA ASN A 265 -18.42 13.95 -14.15
C ASN A 265 -17.29 13.09 -14.74
N ASN A 266 -16.42 12.48 -13.91
CA ASN A 266 -15.21 11.78 -14.33
C ASN A 266 -15.07 10.39 -13.68
N LYS A 267 -16.18 9.67 -13.47
CA LYS A 267 -16.17 8.34 -12.82
C LYS A 267 -15.29 7.33 -13.54
N TRP A 268 -15.18 7.42 -14.85
CA TRP A 268 -14.40 6.53 -15.68
C TRP A 268 -13.11 7.18 -16.15
N GLY A 269 -11.99 6.47 -16.00
CA GLY A 269 -10.72 6.74 -16.66
C GLY A 269 -10.46 5.73 -17.76
N PHE A 270 -9.86 6.15 -18.89
CA PHE A 270 -9.49 5.26 -19.98
C PHE A 270 -7.98 5.35 -20.26
N PHE A 271 -7.30 4.20 -20.22
CA PHE A 271 -5.85 4.09 -20.24
C PHE A 271 -5.38 3.09 -21.31
N PRO A 272 -5.30 3.53 -22.58
CA PRO A 272 -4.76 2.71 -23.66
C PRO A 272 -3.23 2.67 -23.63
N SER A 273 -2.66 1.57 -24.14
CA SER A 273 -1.23 1.46 -24.41
C SER A 273 -0.93 0.54 -25.57
N ALA A 274 0.15 0.82 -26.27
CA ALA A 274 0.66 -0.02 -27.36
C ALA A 274 2.18 -0.12 -27.27
N SER A 275 2.72 -1.28 -27.61
CA SER A 275 4.16 -1.50 -27.74
C SER A 275 4.47 -2.41 -28.89
N VAL A 276 5.66 -2.20 -29.47
CA VAL A 276 6.23 -3.04 -30.53
C VAL A 276 7.66 -3.40 -30.18
N ALA A 277 8.09 -4.59 -30.57
CA ALA A 277 9.47 -4.99 -30.48
C ALA A 277 9.86 -5.79 -31.73
N TRP A 278 11.12 -5.63 -32.14
CA TRP A 278 11.75 -6.33 -33.25
C TRP A 278 13.00 -7.04 -32.74
N VAL A 279 13.00 -8.36 -32.89
CA VAL A 279 14.12 -9.23 -32.52
C VAL A 279 14.99 -9.39 -33.75
N LEU A 280 16.04 -8.57 -33.86
CA LEU A 280 16.89 -8.55 -35.04
C LEU A 280 17.72 -9.83 -35.19
N THR A 281 18.08 -10.47 -34.08
CA THR A 281 18.86 -11.73 -34.11
C THR A 281 18.13 -12.88 -34.78
N GLU A 282 16.83 -12.82 -34.96
CA GLU A 282 16.03 -13.82 -35.66
C GLU A 282 15.91 -13.55 -37.16
N GLU A 283 16.54 -12.48 -37.68
CA GLU A 283 16.51 -12.13 -39.09
C GLU A 283 17.63 -12.84 -39.85
N GLU A 284 17.39 -13.23 -41.11
CA GLU A 284 18.33 -13.93 -41.98
C GLU A 284 19.65 -13.18 -42.15
N PHE A 285 19.63 -11.84 -42.17
CA PHE A 285 20.87 -11.04 -42.31
C PHE A 285 21.77 -11.11 -41.07
N MET A 286 21.27 -11.63 -39.94
CA MET A 286 22.03 -11.81 -38.69
C MET A 286 22.58 -13.22 -38.52
N GLU A 287 22.23 -14.20 -39.36
CA GLU A 287 22.65 -15.61 -39.23
C GLU A 287 24.20 -15.80 -39.21
N GLY A 288 24.95 -14.93 -39.85
CA GLY A 288 26.43 -14.95 -39.86
C GLY A 288 27.10 -14.24 -38.67
N VAL A 289 26.33 -13.59 -37.80
CA VAL A 289 26.85 -12.71 -36.73
C VAL A 289 26.86 -13.45 -35.41
N SER A 290 27.77 -14.42 -35.24
CA SER A 290 27.80 -15.32 -34.08
C SER A 290 28.14 -14.65 -32.75
N TRP A 291 28.78 -13.48 -32.77
CA TRP A 291 29.15 -12.75 -31.56
C TRP A 291 27.99 -11.92 -30.95
N VAL A 292 26.87 -11.74 -31.65
CA VAL A 292 25.65 -11.12 -31.17
C VAL A 292 24.62 -12.22 -30.93
N ARG A 293 24.27 -12.48 -29.65
CA ARG A 293 23.31 -13.51 -29.27
C ARG A 293 21.90 -13.01 -29.10
N ASN A 294 21.75 -11.75 -28.72
CA ASN A 294 20.46 -11.10 -28.60
C ASN A 294 20.59 -9.66 -29.07
N LEU A 295 19.72 -9.25 -29.96
CA LEU A 295 19.58 -7.85 -30.36
C LEU A 295 18.11 -7.57 -30.60
N LYS A 296 17.54 -6.74 -29.77
CA LYS A 296 16.11 -6.41 -29.80
C LYS A 296 15.92 -4.90 -29.64
N ILE A 297 15.14 -4.32 -30.55
CA ILE A 297 14.69 -2.94 -30.47
C ILE A 297 13.24 -2.96 -29.99
N ARG A 298 12.90 -2.10 -29.07
CA ARG A 298 11.54 -1.98 -28.52
C ARG A 298 11.10 -0.55 -28.38
N SER A 299 9.82 -0.30 -28.56
CA SER A 299 9.20 1.00 -28.33
C SER A 299 7.78 0.83 -27.82
N GLY A 300 7.35 1.76 -27.00
CA GLY A 300 6.00 1.74 -26.45
C GLY A 300 5.51 3.13 -26.08
N TYR A 301 4.20 3.27 -26.12
CA TYR A 301 3.48 4.44 -25.64
C TYR A 301 2.27 3.98 -24.84
N GLY A 302 2.05 4.58 -23.67
CA GLY A 302 0.92 4.21 -22.84
C GLY A 302 0.50 5.31 -21.89
N LEU A 303 -0.78 5.22 -21.50
CA LEU A 303 -1.40 6.03 -20.47
C LEU A 303 -1.59 5.19 -19.23
N SER A 304 -1.33 5.76 -18.05
CA SER A 304 -1.69 5.19 -16.75
C SER A 304 -2.38 6.22 -15.89
N GLY A 305 -3.44 5.80 -15.18
CA GLY A 305 -4.16 6.62 -14.22
C GLY A 305 -3.61 6.43 -12.81
N ASN A 306 -3.64 7.50 -12.01
CA ASN A 306 -3.36 7.46 -10.59
C ASN A 306 -4.48 8.18 -9.82
N GLN A 307 -4.96 7.57 -8.73
CA GLN A 307 -5.95 8.13 -7.81
C GLN A 307 -5.51 8.05 -6.34
N ASP A 308 -4.25 7.73 -6.07
CA ASP A 308 -3.79 7.46 -4.70
C ASP A 308 -3.87 8.70 -3.81
N ALA A 309 -3.71 9.89 -4.39
CA ALA A 309 -3.88 11.15 -3.68
C ALA A 309 -5.36 11.57 -3.45
N ILE A 310 -6.32 10.77 -3.95
CA ILE A 310 -7.75 11.00 -3.73
C ILE A 310 -8.24 10.09 -2.61
N ASP A 311 -8.54 10.68 -1.45
CA ASP A 311 -9.21 9.95 -0.37
C ASP A 311 -10.68 9.70 -0.70
N SER A 312 -11.31 8.83 0.08
CA SER A 312 -12.75 8.61 0.02
C SER A 312 -13.50 9.94 0.19
N TYR A 313 -14.52 10.14 -0.64
CA TYR A 313 -15.41 11.32 -0.61
C TYR A 313 -14.76 12.68 -0.92
N ASN A 314 -13.50 12.72 -1.43
CA ASN A 314 -12.81 13.97 -1.74
C ASN A 314 -13.52 14.83 -2.79
N SER A 315 -14.36 14.24 -3.64
CA SER A 315 -15.17 14.96 -4.62
C SER A 315 -16.43 15.59 -4.04
N LEU A 316 -16.79 15.28 -2.78
CA LEU A 316 -18.00 15.73 -2.13
C LEU A 316 -17.75 16.90 -1.19
N ARG A 317 -18.81 17.69 -0.92
CA ARG A 317 -18.79 18.63 0.20
C ARG A 317 -18.88 17.87 1.49
N LEU A 318 -17.87 18.01 2.34
CA LEU A 318 -17.83 17.34 3.63
C LEU A 318 -17.98 18.35 4.77
N MET A 319 -18.68 17.90 5.79
CA MET A 319 -18.83 18.61 7.06
C MET A 319 -18.34 17.71 8.19
N LYS A 320 -17.76 18.31 9.20
CA LYS A 320 -17.41 17.61 10.45
C LYS A 320 -17.93 18.42 11.65
N PRO A 321 -18.11 17.76 12.79
CA PRO A 321 -18.30 18.44 14.05
C PRO A 321 -17.11 19.40 14.31
N ASN A 322 -17.41 20.66 14.70
CA ASN A 322 -16.41 21.70 14.92
C ASN A 322 -16.58 22.46 16.24
N GLY A 323 -17.45 21.97 17.13
CA GLY A 323 -17.66 22.55 18.44
C GLY A 323 -18.97 22.15 19.07
N VAL A 324 -19.21 22.63 20.28
CA VAL A 324 -20.45 22.46 21.02
C VAL A 324 -20.92 23.84 21.47
N VAL A 325 -22.16 24.17 21.16
CA VAL A 325 -22.83 25.41 21.59
C VAL A 325 -24.04 25.08 22.48
N SER A 326 -24.45 26.00 23.32
CA SER A 326 -25.68 25.86 24.09
C SER A 326 -26.86 26.37 23.27
N VAL A 327 -27.84 25.53 23.01
CA VAL A 327 -29.10 25.89 22.37
C VAL A 327 -30.22 25.58 23.37
N ASN A 328 -30.91 26.61 23.81
CA ASN A 328 -31.98 26.49 24.88
C ASN A 328 -31.47 25.73 26.11
N GLY A 329 -30.23 25.96 26.53
CA GLY A 329 -29.64 25.31 27.69
C GLY A 329 -29.10 23.89 27.45
N ALA A 330 -29.33 23.30 26.28
CA ALA A 330 -28.84 21.99 25.93
C ALA A 330 -27.54 22.08 25.08
N PRO A 331 -26.50 21.25 25.35
CA PRO A 331 -25.31 21.18 24.51
C PRO A 331 -25.66 20.61 23.13
N THR A 332 -25.37 21.37 22.08
CA THR A 332 -25.63 21.00 20.68
C THR A 332 -24.34 21.04 19.87
N VAL A 333 -24.05 19.96 19.15
CA VAL A 333 -22.87 19.87 18.28
C VAL A 333 -23.12 20.69 17.04
N THR A 334 -22.15 21.56 16.70
CA THR A 334 -22.13 22.32 15.45
C THR A 334 -21.35 21.58 14.38
N LEU A 335 -21.73 21.76 13.11
CA LEU A 335 -21.08 21.19 11.96
C LEU A 335 -20.45 22.29 11.10
N GLY A 336 -19.19 22.16 10.81
CA GLY A 336 -18.45 23.06 9.90
C GLY A 336 -18.04 22.36 8.61
N THR A 337 -18.07 23.08 7.49
CA THR A 337 -17.56 22.60 6.22
C THR A 337 -16.04 22.47 6.31
N ILE A 338 -15.51 21.32 5.91
CA ILE A 338 -14.07 21.03 5.89
C ILE A 338 -13.54 20.79 4.48
N ARG A 339 -14.45 20.71 3.50
CA ARG A 339 -14.10 20.46 2.09
C ARG A 339 -15.21 20.97 1.17
N ASN A 340 -14.78 21.64 0.09
CA ASN A 340 -15.68 22.00 -1.00
C ASN A 340 -15.92 20.80 -1.93
N ALA A 341 -17.10 20.71 -2.53
CA ALA A 341 -17.37 19.73 -3.57
C ALA A 341 -16.55 20.06 -4.85
N ASN A 342 -16.06 19.01 -5.51
CA ASN A 342 -15.52 19.13 -6.86
C ASN A 342 -16.05 17.99 -7.74
N PRO A 343 -17.14 18.19 -8.48
CA PRO A 343 -17.70 17.17 -9.35
C PRO A 343 -16.80 16.84 -10.56
N ASP A 344 -15.83 17.71 -10.88
CA ASP A 344 -14.90 17.55 -11.99
C ASP A 344 -13.57 16.91 -11.57
N LEU A 345 -13.43 16.52 -10.32
CA LEU A 345 -12.25 15.81 -9.82
C LEU A 345 -12.03 14.50 -10.60
N LYS A 346 -10.83 14.31 -11.15
CA LYS A 346 -10.51 13.19 -12.02
C LYS A 346 -9.17 12.54 -11.68
N TRP A 347 -8.84 11.46 -12.36
CA TRP A 347 -7.57 10.78 -12.29
C TRP A 347 -6.42 11.69 -12.74
N GLU A 348 -5.26 11.59 -12.08
CA GLU A 348 -4.00 12.03 -12.68
C GLU A 348 -3.65 11.10 -13.82
N VAL A 349 -3.20 11.61 -14.95
CA VAL A 349 -2.86 10.81 -16.13
C VAL A 349 -1.39 10.97 -16.48
N LYS A 350 -0.66 9.86 -16.37
CA LYS A 350 0.73 9.80 -16.82
C LYS A 350 0.79 9.19 -18.22
N ARG A 351 1.34 9.94 -19.17
CA ARG A 351 1.64 9.53 -20.54
C ARG A 351 3.13 9.22 -20.64
N THR A 352 3.46 8.01 -21.06
CA THR A 352 4.86 7.59 -21.15
C THR A 352 5.15 7.07 -22.55
N PHE A 353 6.16 7.63 -23.19
CA PHE A 353 6.85 7.08 -24.35
C PHE A 353 8.15 6.48 -23.89
N ASN A 354 8.47 5.27 -24.34
CA ASN A 354 9.76 4.63 -24.17
C ASN A 354 10.24 4.01 -25.46
N ALA A 355 11.57 3.99 -25.64
CA ALA A 355 12.24 3.26 -26.70
C ALA A 355 13.55 2.70 -26.12
N GLY A 356 13.87 1.45 -26.47
CA GLY A 356 15.04 0.78 -25.92
C GLY A 356 15.64 -0.22 -26.87
N ILE A 357 16.90 -0.53 -26.58
CA ILE A 357 17.69 -1.57 -27.27
C ILE A 357 18.23 -2.50 -26.20
N ASP A 358 17.98 -3.81 -26.38
CA ASP A 358 18.56 -4.87 -25.57
C ASP A 358 19.55 -5.62 -26.45
N ALA A 359 20.83 -5.74 -26.06
CA ALA A 359 21.85 -6.44 -26.79
C ALA A 359 22.64 -7.39 -25.87
N GLY A 360 22.94 -8.60 -26.39
CA GLY A 360 23.76 -9.59 -25.74
C GLY A 360 24.87 -10.06 -26.67
N PHE A 361 26.10 -9.96 -26.22
CA PHE A 361 27.29 -10.25 -26.99
C PHE A 361 28.09 -11.39 -26.35
N PHE A 362 28.82 -12.15 -27.18
CA PHE A 362 29.76 -13.20 -26.76
C PHE A 362 29.08 -14.21 -25.80
N ASP A 363 28.01 -14.86 -26.28
CA ASP A 363 27.21 -15.79 -25.51
C ASP A 363 26.61 -15.17 -24.22
N ASN A 364 26.15 -13.89 -24.34
CA ASN A 364 25.62 -13.08 -23.26
C ASN A 364 26.60 -12.78 -22.10
N ARG A 365 27.92 -12.89 -22.36
CA ARG A 365 28.94 -12.45 -21.38
C ARG A 365 28.94 -10.95 -21.21
N PHE A 366 28.55 -10.21 -22.21
CA PHE A 366 28.33 -8.77 -22.16
C PHE A 366 26.89 -8.48 -22.56
N ILE A 367 26.12 -7.91 -21.61
CA ILE A 367 24.72 -7.53 -21.81
C ILE A 367 24.65 -6.02 -21.74
N LEU A 368 23.97 -5.41 -22.71
CA LEU A 368 23.72 -3.98 -22.78
C LEU A 368 22.23 -3.73 -22.92
N ALA A 369 21.70 -2.88 -22.09
CA ALA A 369 20.35 -2.32 -22.23
C ALA A 369 20.44 -0.79 -22.23
N VAL A 370 19.87 -0.16 -23.23
CA VAL A 370 19.79 1.30 -23.36
C VAL A 370 18.33 1.66 -23.50
N ASP A 371 17.82 2.48 -22.59
CA ASP A 371 16.45 2.94 -22.57
C ASP A 371 16.39 4.46 -22.60
N TYR A 372 15.55 5.00 -23.47
CA TYR A 372 15.10 6.38 -23.44
C TYR A 372 13.66 6.41 -22.99
N TYR A 373 13.33 7.27 -22.04
CA TYR A 373 11.96 7.51 -21.62
C TYR A 373 11.60 9.00 -21.61
N ASN A 374 10.32 9.27 -21.86
CA ASN A 374 9.74 10.59 -21.75
C ASN A 374 8.32 10.44 -21.18
N SER A 375 8.15 10.89 -19.96
CA SER A 375 6.88 10.81 -19.24
C SER A 375 6.35 12.20 -18.96
N LYS A 376 5.07 12.40 -19.18
CA LYS A 376 4.33 13.60 -18.77
C LYS A 376 3.14 13.18 -17.91
N THR A 377 3.09 13.67 -16.68
CA THR A 377 1.91 13.55 -15.81
C THR A 377 1.11 14.82 -15.94
N ASP A 378 -0.12 14.70 -16.42
CA ASP A 378 -1.10 15.78 -16.50
C ASP A 378 -2.17 15.61 -15.43
N ASP A 379 -2.93 16.66 -15.17
CA ASP A 379 -4.04 16.66 -14.22
C ASP A 379 -3.60 16.29 -12.79
N MET A 380 -2.42 16.74 -12.37
CA MET A 380 -1.89 16.48 -11.03
C MET A 380 -2.81 17.06 -9.96
N LEU A 381 -3.02 16.29 -8.91
CA LEU A 381 -3.89 16.66 -7.80
C LEU A 381 -3.20 17.66 -6.87
N TYR A 382 -3.86 18.76 -6.62
CA TYR A 382 -3.36 19.81 -5.76
C TYR A 382 -4.47 20.42 -4.90
N LEU A 383 -4.16 20.65 -3.62
CA LEU A 383 -5.04 21.37 -2.71
C LEU A 383 -4.70 22.87 -2.76
N TYR A 384 -5.55 23.67 -3.37
CA TYR A 384 -5.31 25.11 -3.56
C TYR A 384 -6.32 25.98 -2.82
N ASP A 385 -5.94 27.22 -2.56
CA ASP A 385 -6.78 28.17 -1.86
C ASP A 385 -7.84 28.75 -2.80
N VAL A 386 -9.06 28.86 -2.28
CA VAL A 386 -10.22 29.46 -2.96
C VAL A 386 -10.85 30.55 -2.11
N SER A 387 -11.49 31.51 -2.74
CA SER A 387 -12.13 32.64 -2.06
C SER A 387 -13.35 32.17 -1.26
N VAL A 388 -13.50 32.70 -0.05
CA VAL A 388 -14.70 32.53 0.79
C VAL A 388 -15.29 33.92 1.01
N PRO A 389 -16.48 34.24 0.48
CA PRO A 389 -17.32 33.48 -0.48
C PRO A 389 -16.74 33.48 -1.91
N PRO A 390 -17.23 32.71 -2.90
CA PRO A 390 -18.49 31.92 -2.84
C PRO A 390 -18.33 30.51 -2.26
N PHE A 391 -17.10 30.03 -2.07
CA PHE A 391 -16.87 28.72 -1.50
C PHE A 391 -17.14 28.73 0.02
N ALA A 392 -17.56 27.58 0.57
CA ALA A 392 -17.84 27.45 1.98
C ALA A 392 -16.59 27.11 2.83
N TYR A 393 -15.50 26.71 2.17
CA TYR A 393 -14.20 26.38 2.77
C TYR A 393 -13.09 26.98 1.91
N ASN A 394 -11.99 27.40 2.51
CA ASN A 394 -10.93 28.14 1.84
C ASN A 394 -9.97 27.27 0.99
N LYS A 395 -10.21 25.97 0.90
CA LYS A 395 -9.40 25.04 0.11
C LYS A 395 -10.25 24.13 -0.76
N MET A 396 -9.76 23.78 -1.94
CA MET A 396 -10.37 22.84 -2.86
C MET A 396 -9.33 21.90 -3.46
N LEU A 397 -9.60 20.61 -3.48
CA LEU A 397 -8.79 19.63 -4.20
C LEU A 397 -9.21 19.65 -5.67
N ALA A 398 -8.27 19.88 -6.58
CA ALA A 398 -8.53 19.87 -8.01
C ALA A 398 -7.31 19.39 -8.81
N ASN A 399 -7.56 19.06 -10.06
CA ASN A 399 -6.54 18.65 -11.01
C ASN A 399 -5.90 19.89 -11.65
N LEU A 400 -4.75 20.28 -11.16
CA LEU A 400 -3.99 21.45 -11.61
C LEU A 400 -2.52 21.08 -11.81
N GLY A 401 -1.96 21.53 -12.92
CA GLY A 401 -0.55 21.37 -13.19
C GLY A 401 -0.17 20.10 -13.94
N SER A 402 1.07 20.09 -14.36
CA SER A 402 1.68 18.95 -15.04
C SER A 402 3.17 18.89 -14.71
N MET A 403 3.71 17.68 -14.78
CA MET A 403 5.14 17.43 -14.58
C MET A 403 5.66 16.58 -15.74
N ARG A 404 6.86 16.92 -16.23
CA ARG A 404 7.55 16.13 -17.25
C ARG A 404 8.86 15.59 -16.69
N ASN A 405 9.11 14.32 -16.99
CA ASN A 405 10.35 13.63 -16.64
C ASN A 405 10.83 12.86 -17.87
N SER A 406 12.09 13.03 -18.24
CA SER A 406 12.71 12.30 -19.37
C SER A 406 14.16 12.01 -19.07
N GLY A 407 14.66 10.88 -19.56
CA GLY A 407 16.01 10.45 -19.30
C GLY A 407 16.46 9.31 -20.21
N VAL A 408 17.72 8.96 -20.06
CA VAL A 408 18.34 7.77 -20.66
C VAL A 408 18.84 6.91 -19.51
N GLU A 409 18.54 5.63 -19.59
CA GLU A 409 19.02 4.61 -18.66
C GLU A 409 19.96 3.66 -19.40
N LEU A 410 21.08 3.33 -18.75
CA LEU A 410 22.08 2.43 -19.28
C LEU A 410 22.30 1.28 -18.30
N GLY A 411 21.99 0.07 -18.72
CA GLY A 411 22.27 -1.18 -18.01
C GLY A 411 23.41 -1.94 -18.66
N ILE A 412 24.44 -2.26 -17.89
CA ILE A 412 25.58 -3.07 -18.37
C ILE A 412 25.74 -4.27 -17.45
N GLY A 413 25.71 -5.48 -18.00
CA GLY A 413 26.00 -6.72 -17.32
C GLY A 413 27.25 -7.37 -17.93
N VAL A 414 28.22 -7.75 -17.10
CA VAL A 414 29.46 -8.44 -17.56
C VAL A 414 29.67 -9.69 -16.72
N CYS A 415 29.75 -10.84 -17.36
CA CYS A 415 30.14 -12.10 -16.75
C CYS A 415 31.63 -12.33 -16.94
N LEU A 416 32.44 -12.11 -15.91
CA LEU A 416 33.90 -12.23 -15.96
C LEU A 416 34.41 -13.63 -15.58
N LEU A 417 33.59 -14.47 -14.97
CA LEU A 417 33.96 -15.80 -14.52
C LEU A 417 33.00 -16.84 -15.09
N TYR A 418 33.52 -17.63 -16.05
CA TYR A 418 33.02 -18.98 -16.30
C TYR A 418 33.80 -19.90 -15.36
N THR A 419 33.20 -20.34 -14.29
CA THR A 419 33.71 -21.53 -13.60
C THR A 419 33.41 -22.70 -14.52
N SER A 420 34.39 -23.12 -15.33
CA SER A 420 34.44 -24.49 -15.79
C SER A 420 34.45 -25.35 -14.53
N ASP A 421 33.53 -26.26 -14.45
CA ASP A 421 33.44 -27.22 -13.35
C ASP A 421 34.77 -27.96 -13.25
N ALA A 422 35.58 -27.62 -12.26
CA ALA A 422 36.84 -28.31 -11.96
C ALA A 422 36.56 -29.60 -11.16
N ALA A 423 35.35 -30.20 -11.32
CA ALA A 423 34.92 -31.38 -10.59
C ALA A 423 35.06 -32.69 -11.40
N ASP A 424 35.58 -32.68 -12.61
CA ASP A 424 35.73 -33.90 -13.42
C ASP A 424 37.21 -34.40 -13.55
N GLU A 425 38.14 -33.90 -12.71
CA GLU A 425 39.46 -34.50 -12.60
C GLU A 425 39.85 -34.73 -11.12
N LEU A 426 39.31 -35.80 -10.52
CA LEU A 426 39.95 -36.62 -9.49
C LEU A 426 39.28 -37.98 -9.39
#